data_d9e3bb972c2c0240930b6502f9f16bfd
#
_entry.id   d9e3bb972c2c0240930b6502f9f16bfd
#
_cell.length_a   1.000
_cell.length_b   1.000
_cell.length_c   1.000
_cell.angle_alpha   90.00
_cell.angle_beta   90.00
_cell.angle_gamma   90.00
#
_symmetry.space_group_name_H-M   'P 1'
#
loop_
_entity.id
_entity.type
_entity.pdbx_description
1 polymer ?
#
loop_
_entity_poly.entity_id
_entity_poly.type
_entity_poly.pdbx_seq_one_letter_code
_entity_poly.pdbx_strand_id
1 'polypeptide(L)'
;MRFMLDTNLCICAMKHRPAELLAQLRAHEAAGLGISSITAAEWHSGMAKSRSARNEAALLQFLEPLELADFDAAAAAAYGRLRTALELAGTPIGPWDTLIAAQALALNVTLVSANLREFARVPGLKLVSWVSAGE
;
A
#
# COMPACT_ATOMS: atom_id res chain seq x y z
N MET A 1 -1.94 -9.88 9.23
CA MET A 1 -1.78 -9.35 7.85
C MET A 1 -0.59 -10.01 7.18
N ARG A 2 -0.81 -10.55 6.00
CA ARG A 2 0.26 -11.12 5.19
C ARG A 2 0.56 -10.28 3.96
N PHE A 3 -0.43 -9.55 3.48
CA PHE A 3 -0.33 -8.67 2.32
C PHE A 3 -0.72 -7.25 2.70
N MET A 4 0.11 -6.30 2.33
CA MET A 4 -0.15 -4.88 2.51
C MET A 4 -0.43 -4.27 1.14
N LEU A 5 -1.58 -3.60 1.00
CA LEU A 5 -1.97 -2.95 -0.25
C LEU A 5 -1.47 -1.52 -0.27
N ASP A 6 -0.89 -1.07 -1.38
CA ASP A 6 -0.47 0.32 -1.50
C ASP A 6 -1.66 1.22 -1.82
N THR A 7 -1.45 2.53 -1.71
CA THR A 7 -2.51 3.53 -1.88
C THR A 7 -3.14 3.48 -3.27
N ASN A 8 -2.32 3.43 -4.32
CA ASN A 8 -2.82 3.46 -5.70
C ASN A 8 -3.59 2.18 -6.05
N LEU A 9 -3.15 1.04 -5.52
CA LEU A 9 -3.86 -0.21 -5.72
C LEU A 9 -5.26 -0.16 -5.10
N CYS A 10 -5.37 0.39 -3.89
CA CYS A 10 -6.66 0.56 -3.23
C CYS A 10 -7.59 1.47 -4.04
N ILE A 11 -7.06 2.59 -4.55
CA ILE A 11 -7.82 3.50 -5.40
C ILE A 11 -8.29 2.78 -6.66
N CYS A 12 -7.42 2.01 -7.30
CA CYS A 12 -7.77 1.21 -8.48
C CYS A 12 -8.90 0.21 -8.17
N ALA A 13 -8.80 -0.49 -7.04
CA ALA A 13 -9.82 -1.45 -6.62
C ALA A 13 -11.18 -0.80 -6.43
N MET A 14 -11.21 0.40 -5.85
CA MET A 14 -12.47 1.12 -5.60
C MET A 14 -13.08 1.73 -6.84
N LYS A 15 -12.27 2.40 -7.66
CA LYS A 15 -12.75 3.21 -8.79
C LYS A 15 -12.98 2.38 -10.04
N HIS A 16 -12.04 1.53 -10.37
CA HIS A 16 -12.05 0.78 -11.63
C HIS A 16 -12.52 -0.65 -11.47
N ARG A 17 -12.41 -1.20 -10.29
CA ARG A 17 -12.88 -2.55 -9.92
C ARG A 17 -12.47 -3.63 -10.94
N PRO A 18 -11.17 -3.73 -11.31
CA PRO A 18 -10.75 -4.73 -12.29
C PRO A 18 -11.08 -6.14 -11.76
N ALA A 19 -11.71 -6.97 -12.60
CA ALA A 19 -12.12 -8.31 -12.18
C ALA A 19 -10.94 -9.15 -11.67
N GLU A 20 -9.79 -9.04 -12.32
CA GLU A 20 -8.56 -9.71 -11.93
C GLU A 20 -8.12 -9.33 -10.52
N LEU A 21 -8.09 -8.03 -10.21
CA LEU A 21 -7.71 -7.54 -8.90
C LEU A 21 -8.69 -7.99 -7.82
N LEU A 22 -9.99 -7.84 -8.09
CA LEU A 22 -11.01 -8.24 -7.12
C LEU A 22 -10.96 -9.74 -6.82
N ALA A 23 -10.67 -10.57 -7.82
CA ALA A 23 -10.50 -12.00 -7.64
C ALA A 23 -9.30 -12.32 -6.74
N GLN A 24 -8.18 -11.61 -6.93
CA GLN A 24 -6.99 -11.79 -6.10
C GLN A 24 -7.24 -11.34 -4.66
N LEU A 25 -7.95 -10.23 -4.47
CA LEU A 25 -8.31 -9.77 -3.13
C LEU A 25 -9.13 -10.82 -2.39
N ARG A 26 -10.13 -11.40 -3.05
CA ARG A 26 -10.93 -12.45 -2.46
C ARG A 26 -10.11 -13.71 -2.16
N ALA A 27 -9.23 -14.09 -3.09
CA ALA A 27 -8.41 -15.30 -2.94
C ALA A 27 -7.45 -15.22 -1.75
N HIS A 28 -7.00 -14.02 -1.40
CA HIS A 28 -6.01 -13.82 -0.34
C HIS A 28 -6.59 -13.26 0.95
N GLU A 29 -7.90 -13.07 1.03
CA GLU A 29 -8.57 -12.51 2.19
C GLU A 29 -8.28 -13.33 3.47
N ALA A 30 -8.31 -14.64 3.38
CA ALA A 30 -8.05 -15.52 4.53
C ALA A 30 -6.61 -15.40 5.04
N ALA A 31 -5.66 -15.08 4.19
CA ALA A 31 -4.26 -14.87 4.57
C ALA A 31 -4.05 -13.53 5.30
N GLY A 32 -5.00 -12.62 5.19
CA GLY A 32 -4.97 -11.31 5.82
C GLY A 32 -4.49 -10.21 4.89
N LEU A 33 -5.40 -9.30 4.59
CA LEU A 33 -5.12 -8.10 3.79
C LEU A 33 -5.14 -6.88 4.70
N GLY A 34 -4.25 -5.95 4.48
CA GLY A 34 -4.20 -4.74 5.28
C GLY A 34 -3.60 -3.56 4.54
N ILE A 35 -3.61 -2.43 5.21
CA ILE A 35 -3.02 -1.18 4.73
C ILE A 35 -2.21 -0.54 5.84
N SER A 36 -1.27 0.31 5.44
CA SER A 36 -0.56 1.17 6.37
C SER A 36 -1.44 2.34 6.82
N SER A 37 -1.23 2.83 8.04
CA SER A 37 -1.82 4.09 8.48
C SER A 37 -1.39 5.27 7.59
N ILE A 38 -0.25 5.16 6.91
CA ILE A 38 0.17 6.14 5.89
C ILE A 38 -0.80 6.16 4.72
N THR A 39 -1.18 4.99 4.22
CA THR A 39 -2.19 4.86 3.17
C THR A 39 -3.53 5.42 3.65
N ALA A 40 -3.93 5.10 4.87
CA ALA A 40 -5.16 5.62 5.46
C ALA A 40 -5.14 7.15 5.53
N ALA A 41 -3.99 7.75 5.89
CA ALA A 41 -3.85 9.21 5.95
C ALA A 41 -4.06 9.85 4.57
N GLU A 42 -3.50 9.27 3.52
CA GLU A 42 -3.71 9.75 2.16
C GLU A 42 -5.19 9.70 1.76
N TRP A 43 -5.86 8.62 2.14
CA TRP A 43 -7.28 8.43 1.87
C TRP A 43 -8.16 9.43 2.59
N HIS A 44 -7.89 9.67 3.88
CA HIS A 44 -8.63 10.64 4.67
C HIS A 44 -8.46 12.06 4.09
N SER A 45 -7.25 12.39 3.64
CA SER A 45 -7.01 13.67 2.96
C SER A 45 -7.84 13.79 1.68
N GLY A 46 -7.87 12.73 0.88
CA GLY A 46 -8.68 12.71 -0.35
C GLY A 46 -10.17 12.86 -0.06
N MET A 47 -10.67 12.22 0.99
CA MET A 47 -12.07 12.31 1.38
C MET A 47 -12.43 13.72 1.88
N ALA A 48 -11.56 14.31 2.69
CA ALA A 48 -11.77 15.67 3.18
C ALA A 48 -11.85 16.68 2.03
N LYS A 49 -11.04 16.48 0.99
CA LYS A 49 -11.07 17.34 -0.21
C LYS A 49 -12.32 17.13 -1.05
N SER A 50 -12.79 15.90 -1.16
CA SER A 50 -13.94 15.58 -2.01
C SER A 50 -15.27 16.07 -1.44
N ARG A 51 -15.38 16.15 -0.11
CA ARG A 51 -16.61 16.53 0.60
C ARG A 51 -17.83 15.71 0.18
N SER A 52 -17.62 14.48 -0.26
CA SER A 52 -18.69 13.62 -0.75
C SER A 52 -19.02 12.55 0.29
N ALA A 53 -20.24 12.60 0.84
CA ALA A 53 -20.70 11.59 1.78
C ALA A 53 -20.76 10.21 1.14
N ARG A 54 -21.08 10.13 -0.16
CA ARG A 54 -21.13 8.89 -0.90
C ARG A 54 -19.74 8.26 -1.03
N ASN A 55 -18.74 9.06 -1.36
CA ASN A 55 -17.36 8.59 -1.48
C ASN A 55 -16.82 8.17 -0.12
N GLU A 56 -17.13 8.91 0.93
CA GLU A 56 -16.73 8.55 2.29
C GLU A 56 -17.32 7.22 2.72
N ALA A 57 -18.61 6.99 2.47
CA ALA A 57 -19.26 5.73 2.79
C ALA A 57 -18.64 4.56 2.02
N ALA A 58 -18.33 4.75 0.74
CA ALA A 58 -17.69 3.74 -0.09
C ALA A 58 -16.30 3.39 0.45
N LEU A 59 -15.54 4.39 0.88
CA LEU A 59 -14.23 4.21 1.47
C LEU A 59 -14.31 3.39 2.76
N LEU A 60 -15.19 3.79 3.67
CA LEU A 60 -15.35 3.09 4.94
C LEU A 60 -15.74 1.62 4.74
N GLN A 61 -16.61 1.37 3.78
CA GLN A 61 -17.01 0.01 3.43
C GLN A 61 -15.83 -0.81 2.88
N PHE A 62 -15.01 -0.20 2.04
CA PHE A 62 -13.83 -0.86 1.49
C PHE A 62 -12.80 -1.18 2.58
N LEU A 63 -12.59 -0.26 3.52
CA LEU A 63 -11.59 -0.42 4.58
C LEU A 63 -12.00 -1.41 5.67
N GLU A 64 -13.29 -1.63 5.86
CA GLU A 64 -13.80 -2.44 6.98
C GLU A 64 -13.12 -3.81 7.10
N PRO A 65 -12.96 -4.62 6.05
CA PRO A 65 -12.33 -5.92 6.16
C PRO A 65 -10.80 -5.88 6.23
N LEU A 66 -10.19 -4.71 6.03
CA LEU A 66 -8.74 -4.58 5.98
C LEU A 66 -8.17 -4.31 7.36
N GLU A 67 -7.04 -4.96 7.65
CA GLU A 67 -6.28 -4.68 8.86
C GLU A 67 -5.54 -3.35 8.69
N LEU A 68 -5.57 -2.50 9.71
CA LEU A 68 -4.84 -1.25 9.71
C LEU A 68 -3.55 -1.40 10.51
N ALA A 69 -2.41 -1.23 9.87
CA ALA A 69 -1.12 -1.30 10.52
C ALA A 69 -0.59 0.11 10.83
N ASP A 70 -0.45 0.41 12.10
CA ASP A 70 0.08 1.70 12.53
C ASP A 70 1.56 1.81 12.19
N PHE A 71 1.95 2.96 11.65
CA PHE A 71 3.36 3.25 11.37
C PHE A 71 4.07 3.51 12.68
N ASP A 72 4.70 2.47 13.23
CA ASP A 72 5.27 2.46 14.58
C ASP A 72 6.78 2.75 14.59
N ALA A 73 7.39 2.61 15.77
CA ALA A 73 8.81 2.86 15.93
C ALA A 73 9.69 1.93 15.08
N ALA A 74 9.30 0.67 14.94
CA ALA A 74 10.04 -0.27 14.10
C ALA A 74 9.98 0.13 12.62
N ALA A 75 8.82 0.60 12.16
CA ALA A 75 8.65 1.12 10.81
C ALA A 75 9.50 2.38 10.60
N ALA A 76 9.55 3.26 11.60
CA ALA A 76 10.37 4.48 11.53
C ALA A 76 11.86 4.15 11.42
N ALA A 77 12.34 3.17 12.17
CA ALA A 77 13.73 2.73 12.08
C ALA A 77 14.05 2.13 10.71
N ALA A 78 13.13 1.30 10.19
CA ALA A 78 13.27 0.72 8.86
C ALA A 78 13.29 1.82 7.77
N TYR A 79 12.47 2.86 7.94
CA TYR A 79 12.45 4.00 7.02
C TYR A 79 13.81 4.69 6.96
N GLY A 80 14.42 4.97 8.12
CA GLY A 80 15.74 5.61 8.17
C GLY A 80 16.79 4.82 7.40
N ARG A 81 16.83 3.51 7.61
CA ARG A 81 17.76 2.62 6.91
C ARG A 81 17.49 2.56 5.40
N LEU A 82 16.21 2.40 5.02
CA LEU A 82 15.83 2.29 3.63
C LEU A 82 16.12 3.58 2.86
N ARG A 83 15.68 4.70 3.39
CA ARG A 83 15.88 6.00 2.75
C ARG A 83 17.36 6.26 2.50
N THR A 84 18.20 6.02 3.50
CA THR A 84 19.64 6.21 3.39
C THR A 84 20.23 5.29 2.32
N ALA A 85 19.84 4.02 2.31
CA ALA A 85 20.32 3.06 1.30
C ALA A 85 19.96 3.48 -0.12
N LEU A 86 18.71 3.94 -0.33
CA LEU A 86 18.25 4.39 -1.64
C LEU A 86 18.96 5.66 -2.10
N GLU A 87 19.19 6.59 -1.20
CA GLU A 87 19.92 7.83 -1.51
C GLU A 87 21.38 7.54 -1.86
N LEU A 88 22.05 6.68 -1.10
CA LEU A 88 23.44 6.29 -1.36
C LEU A 88 23.57 5.53 -2.69
N ALA A 89 22.57 4.75 -3.06
CA ALA A 89 22.57 4.02 -4.33
C ALA A 89 22.18 4.89 -5.51
N GLY A 90 21.71 6.13 -5.27
CA GLY A 90 21.24 7.02 -6.33
C GLY A 90 19.91 6.60 -6.94
N THR A 91 19.11 5.82 -6.21
CA THR A 91 17.82 5.30 -6.69
C THR A 91 16.68 5.62 -5.72
N PRO A 92 16.48 6.90 -5.36
CA PRO A 92 15.39 7.26 -4.45
C PRO A 92 14.03 7.00 -5.09
N ILE A 93 13.03 6.77 -4.24
CA ILE A 93 11.63 6.66 -4.65
C ILE A 93 10.82 7.74 -3.93
N GLY A 94 9.55 7.90 -4.28
CA GLY A 94 8.70 8.90 -3.66
C GLY A 94 8.65 8.76 -2.13
N PRO A 95 8.46 9.87 -1.39
CA PRO A 95 8.51 9.84 0.07
C PRO A 95 7.43 8.97 0.70
N TRP A 96 6.21 9.01 0.19
CA TRP A 96 5.12 8.17 0.69
C TRP A 96 5.39 6.69 0.41
N ASP A 97 5.90 6.36 -0.77
CA ASP A 97 6.25 5.00 -1.14
C ASP A 97 7.39 4.46 -0.30
N THR A 98 8.35 5.32 0.06
CA THR A 98 9.44 4.93 0.97
C THR A 98 8.91 4.55 2.34
N LEU A 99 7.95 5.31 2.88
CA LEU A 99 7.31 5.00 4.16
C LEU A 99 6.57 3.67 4.11
N ILE A 100 5.78 3.45 3.06
CA ILE A 100 5.00 2.23 2.89
C ILE A 100 5.92 1.00 2.75
N ALA A 101 6.95 1.11 1.91
CA ALA A 101 7.91 0.02 1.72
C ALA A 101 8.67 -0.30 3.01
N ALA A 102 9.08 0.72 3.76
CA ALA A 102 9.76 0.54 5.04
C ALA A 102 8.90 -0.22 6.04
N GLN A 103 7.62 0.11 6.10
CA GLN A 103 6.71 -0.59 7.00
C GLN A 103 6.50 -2.04 6.57
N ALA A 104 6.36 -2.31 5.28
CA ALA A 104 6.24 -3.67 4.77
C ALA A 104 7.46 -4.50 5.12
N LEU A 105 8.66 -3.92 5.02
CA LEU A 105 9.90 -4.57 5.44
C LEU A 105 9.91 -4.87 6.95
N ALA A 106 9.53 -3.89 7.76
CA ALA A 106 9.50 -4.05 9.21
C ALA A 106 8.53 -5.14 9.65
N LEU A 107 7.39 -5.26 8.99
CA LEU A 107 6.36 -6.27 9.28
C LEU A 107 6.65 -7.61 8.61
N ASN A 108 7.61 -7.65 7.68
CA ASN A 108 7.90 -8.84 6.88
C ASN A 108 6.68 -9.35 6.12
N VAL A 109 5.92 -8.45 5.55
CA VAL A 109 4.74 -8.77 4.73
C VAL A 109 5.03 -8.49 3.25
N THR A 110 4.19 -9.03 2.38
CA THR A 110 4.29 -8.78 0.94
C THR A 110 3.54 -7.51 0.60
N LEU A 111 4.21 -6.59 -0.09
CA LEU A 111 3.57 -5.38 -0.61
C LEU A 111 2.91 -5.70 -1.95
N VAL A 112 1.64 -5.33 -2.08
CA VAL A 112 0.88 -5.49 -3.32
C VAL A 112 0.74 -4.12 -3.97
N SER A 113 1.30 -3.98 -5.17
CA SER A 113 1.32 -2.70 -5.88
C SER A 113 1.24 -2.93 -7.38
N ALA A 114 0.71 -1.94 -8.11
CA ALA A 114 0.82 -1.89 -9.55
C ALA A 114 2.12 -1.20 -9.99
N ASN A 115 2.80 -0.50 -9.08
CA ASN A 115 4.02 0.26 -9.37
C ASN A 115 5.28 -0.58 -9.08
N LEU A 116 5.42 -1.68 -9.82
CA LEU A 116 6.55 -2.60 -9.62
C LEU A 116 7.89 -1.94 -9.93
N ARG A 117 7.93 -1.07 -10.92
CA ARG A 117 9.18 -0.44 -11.36
C ARG A 117 9.85 0.35 -10.24
N GLU A 118 9.07 1.13 -9.50
CA GLU A 118 9.59 1.93 -8.41
C GLU A 118 9.95 1.08 -7.20
N PHE A 119 9.01 0.23 -6.76
CA PHE A 119 9.24 -0.61 -5.58
C PHE A 119 10.31 -1.69 -5.78
N ALA A 120 10.61 -2.08 -7.03
CA ALA A 120 11.70 -3.01 -7.31
C ALA A 120 13.06 -2.48 -6.87
N ARG A 121 13.19 -1.16 -6.67
CA ARG A 121 14.41 -0.54 -6.16
C ARG A 121 14.68 -0.83 -4.69
N VAL A 122 13.68 -1.32 -3.97
CA VAL A 122 13.77 -1.55 -2.51
C VAL A 122 14.38 -2.92 -2.23
N PRO A 123 15.60 -2.98 -1.65
CA PRO A 123 16.25 -4.26 -1.36
C PRO A 123 15.46 -5.07 -0.33
N GLY A 124 15.26 -6.35 -0.61
CA GLY A 124 14.63 -7.28 0.32
C GLY A 124 13.12 -7.19 0.42
N LEU A 125 12.48 -6.29 -0.32
CA LEU A 125 11.03 -6.15 -0.29
C LEU A 125 10.37 -7.32 -1.03
N LYS A 126 9.41 -7.96 -0.36
CA LYS A 126 8.53 -8.93 -1.00
C LYS A 126 7.45 -8.14 -1.73
N LEU A 127 7.42 -8.26 -3.05
CA LEU A 127 6.59 -7.41 -3.91
C LEU A 127 5.84 -8.27 -4.92
N VAL A 128 4.53 -8.00 -5.07
CA VAL A 128 3.70 -8.68 -6.05
C VAL A 128 2.71 -7.70 -6.68
N SER A 129 2.35 -7.96 -7.92
CA SER A 129 1.27 -7.24 -8.61
C SER A 129 0.10 -8.19 -8.84
N TRP A 130 -1.11 -7.71 -8.56
CA TRP A 130 -2.36 -8.43 -8.82
C TRP A 130 -3.15 -7.80 -9.96
N VAL A 131 -2.53 -6.90 -10.71
CA VAL A 131 -3.11 -6.31 -11.92
C VAL A 131 -2.18 -6.57 -13.10
N SER A 132 -2.77 -6.70 -14.29
CA SER A 132 -1.98 -6.90 -15.50
C SER A 132 -1.25 -5.63 -15.89
N ALA A 133 -0.09 -5.80 -16.56
CA ALA A 133 0.66 -4.68 -17.11
C ALA A 133 -0.23 -3.90 -18.10
N GLY A 134 -0.24 -2.57 -17.95
CA GLY A 134 -1.02 -1.68 -18.81
C GLY A 134 -2.43 -1.37 -18.32
N GLU A 135 -2.83 -1.91 -17.19
CA GLU A 135 -4.12 -1.58 -16.55
C GLU A 135 -4.03 -0.43 -15.57
#